data_318e850ed16bfc547a596e487d4c8f81
#
_entry.id   318e850ed16bfc547a596e487d4c8f81
#
_cell.length_a   1.000
_cell.length_b   1.000
_cell.length_c   1.000
_cell.angle_alpha   90.00
_cell.angle_beta   90.00
_cell.angle_gamma   90.00
#
_symmetry.space_group_name_H-M   'P 1'
#
loop_
_entity.id
_entity.type
_entity.pdbx_description
1 polymer ?
#
loop_
_entity_poly.entity_id
_entity_poly.type
_entity_poly.pdbx_seq_one_letter_code
_entity_poly.pdbx_strand_id
1 'polypeptide(L)'
;DAAASIEKGILAPDAEEQKAYLAAWDAYKNTDKTIVKFVPASGAASRMFKNLFEFPSAEYDKPTTKFEQAFFDGIRNFAFYDDLNVACQRTAGKDIPGLLEEGNYKAVVAALLETAGLNYGALPKGLLKFHKYPEGPRTPLEEHLAEGAMYAAGKSGKVNVHFTVSTEHRELFKKLVEEKTG
;
A
#
# COMPACT_ATOMS: atom_id res chain seq x y z
N ASP A 1 16.48 7.72 26.50
CA ASP A 1 15.63 8.39 25.51
C ASP A 1 14.18 8.35 25.99
N ALA A 2 13.47 9.48 25.89
CA ALA A 2 12.06 9.55 26.26
C ALA A 2 11.19 9.41 25.00
N ALA A 3 10.02 8.78 25.14
CA ALA A 3 9.05 8.74 24.06
C ALA A 3 8.56 10.15 23.70
N ALA A 4 8.32 10.42 22.42
CA ALA A 4 7.73 11.67 21.98
C ALA A 4 6.29 11.78 22.54
N SER A 5 5.94 12.96 23.02
CA SER A 5 4.61 13.31 23.50
C SER A 5 4.25 14.74 23.06
N ILE A 6 3.01 15.17 23.28
CA ILE A 6 2.61 16.57 23.07
C ILE A 6 3.54 17.46 23.91
N GLU A 7 4.02 18.55 23.33
CA GLU A 7 5.03 19.48 23.85
C GLU A 7 6.46 18.92 23.95
N LYS A 8 6.65 17.63 23.65
CA LYS A 8 7.96 16.96 23.65
C LYS A 8 8.17 16.19 22.33
N GLY A 9 8.20 16.91 21.21
CA GLY A 9 8.43 16.33 19.88
C GLY A 9 7.17 16.06 19.06
N ILE A 10 5.97 16.19 19.65
CA ILE A 10 4.70 16.13 18.92
C ILE A 10 4.07 17.52 18.96
N LEU A 11 3.81 18.11 17.79
CA LEU A 11 3.04 19.34 17.64
C LEU A 11 1.55 18.97 17.51
N ALA A 12 0.70 19.63 18.29
CA ALA A 12 -0.75 19.56 18.19
C ALA A 12 -1.31 20.96 17.94
N PRO A 13 -1.11 21.50 16.71
CA PRO A 13 -1.47 22.87 16.40
C PRO A 13 -2.98 23.08 16.49
N ASP A 14 -3.39 24.21 17.03
CA ASP A 14 -4.78 24.64 16.98
C ASP A 14 -5.17 25.13 15.57
N ALA A 15 -6.42 25.55 15.39
CA ALA A 15 -6.94 25.95 14.08
C ALA A 15 -6.24 27.21 13.51
N GLU A 16 -5.82 28.15 14.36
CA GLU A 16 -5.10 29.36 13.93
C GLU A 16 -3.66 29.04 13.54
N GLU A 17 -2.99 28.21 14.31
CA GLU A 17 -1.64 27.72 13.99
C GLU A 17 -1.64 26.89 12.68
N GLN A 18 -2.62 25.99 12.49
CA GLN A 18 -2.77 25.24 11.23
C GLN A 18 -2.92 26.17 10.03
N LYS A 19 -3.77 27.18 10.16
CA LYS A 19 -3.96 28.20 9.12
C LYS A 19 -2.68 28.97 8.81
N ALA A 20 -1.93 29.31 9.84
CA ALA A 20 -0.63 30.00 9.68
C ALA A 20 0.38 29.08 8.96
N TYR A 21 0.48 27.80 9.30
CA TYR A 21 1.35 26.85 8.60
C TYR A 21 0.95 26.65 7.13
N LEU A 22 -0.34 26.55 6.83
CA LEU A 22 -0.82 26.44 5.46
C LEU A 22 -0.49 27.69 4.64
N ALA A 23 -0.68 28.88 5.20
CA ALA A 23 -0.32 30.15 4.55
C ALA A 23 1.19 30.25 4.32
N ALA A 24 2.02 29.83 5.28
CA ALA A 24 3.47 29.77 5.13
C ALA A 24 3.90 28.82 4.01
N TRP A 25 3.25 27.64 3.92
CA TRP A 25 3.49 26.69 2.84
C TRP A 25 3.10 27.25 1.47
N ASP A 26 1.95 27.90 1.37
CA ASP A 26 1.50 28.53 0.12
C ASP A 26 2.46 29.66 -0.32
N ALA A 27 2.97 30.45 0.60
CA ALA A 27 4.01 31.46 0.31
C ALA A 27 5.30 30.78 -0.17
N TYR A 28 5.73 29.70 0.49
CA TYR A 28 6.94 28.96 0.13
C TYR A 28 6.87 28.35 -1.27
N LYS A 29 5.73 27.74 -1.65
CA LYS A 29 5.51 27.17 -2.98
C LYS A 29 5.71 28.18 -4.11
N ASN A 30 5.49 29.47 -3.84
CA ASN A 30 5.64 30.54 -4.81
C ASN A 30 7.06 31.14 -4.89
N THR A 31 8.02 30.60 -4.14
CA THR A 31 9.43 30.93 -4.25
C THR A 31 10.11 30.19 -5.40
N ASP A 32 11.34 30.59 -5.72
CA ASP A 32 12.18 29.89 -6.72
C ASP A 32 12.88 28.63 -6.15
N LYS A 33 12.45 28.16 -4.98
CA LYS A 33 13.01 26.95 -4.35
C LYS A 33 12.45 25.69 -5.02
N THR A 34 13.30 24.67 -5.15
CA THR A 34 12.88 23.36 -5.58
C THR A 34 12.24 22.61 -4.40
N ILE A 35 11.00 22.16 -4.62
CA ILE A 35 10.29 21.31 -3.65
C ILE A 35 10.50 19.86 -4.05
N VAL A 36 10.85 19.01 -3.08
CA VAL A 36 10.99 17.56 -3.26
C VAL A 36 10.17 16.84 -2.22
N LYS A 37 9.25 15.99 -2.65
CA LYS A 37 8.59 15.01 -1.79
C LYS A 37 9.49 13.79 -1.67
N PHE A 38 10.07 13.58 -0.49
CA PHE A 38 10.94 12.44 -0.22
C PHE A 38 10.14 11.29 0.41
N VAL A 39 10.16 10.12 -0.24
CA VAL A 39 9.35 8.95 0.15
C VAL A 39 10.23 7.72 0.34
N PRO A 40 10.48 7.28 1.58
CA PRO A 40 11.09 5.98 1.85
C PRO A 40 10.11 4.86 1.49
N ALA A 41 10.42 4.06 0.45
CA ALA A 41 9.50 3.08 -0.11
C ALA A 41 10.06 1.64 -0.15
N SER A 42 11.18 1.37 0.54
CA SER A 42 11.81 0.04 0.58
C SER A 42 11.15 -0.94 1.57
N GLY A 43 10.15 -0.50 2.35
CA GLY A 43 9.54 -1.30 3.42
C GLY A 43 8.83 -2.55 2.89
N ALA A 44 9.20 -3.74 3.40
CA ALA A 44 8.54 -4.99 3.08
C ALA A 44 7.13 -5.09 3.67
N ALA A 45 6.23 -5.79 2.98
CA ALA A 45 4.87 -6.06 3.45
C ALA A 45 4.77 -7.28 4.38
N SER A 46 5.87 -8.02 4.59
CA SER A 46 5.89 -9.30 5.31
C SER A 46 5.24 -9.25 6.70
N ARG A 47 5.42 -8.15 7.44
CA ARG A 47 4.77 -8.00 8.76
C ARG A 47 3.24 -7.91 8.69
N MET A 48 2.68 -7.40 7.60
CA MET A 48 1.22 -7.27 7.41
C MET A 48 0.56 -8.63 7.23
N PHE A 49 1.26 -9.55 6.57
CA PHE A 49 0.76 -10.89 6.26
C PHE A 49 1.35 -11.98 7.15
N LYS A 50 2.06 -11.61 8.24
CA LYS A 50 2.77 -12.55 9.11
C LYS A 50 1.91 -13.76 9.48
N ASN A 51 0.68 -13.54 9.94
CA ASN A 51 -0.21 -14.61 10.40
C ASN A 51 -0.77 -15.44 9.23
N LEU A 52 -0.77 -14.92 8.01
CA LEU A 52 -1.17 -15.69 6.82
C LEU A 52 -0.04 -16.57 6.28
N PHE A 53 1.23 -16.25 6.52
CA PHE A 53 2.35 -17.10 6.10
C PHE A 53 2.36 -18.47 6.77
N GLU A 54 1.82 -18.57 7.97
CA GLU A 54 1.77 -19.81 8.74
C GLU A 54 0.59 -20.70 8.29
N PHE A 55 -0.50 -20.11 7.80
CA PHE A 55 -1.73 -20.83 7.47
C PHE A 55 -1.57 -21.89 6.36
N PRO A 56 -0.87 -21.70 5.23
CA PRO A 56 -0.70 -22.73 4.22
C PRO A 56 -0.04 -24.02 4.73
N SER A 57 0.88 -23.90 5.72
CA SER A 57 1.58 -25.03 6.33
C SER A 57 0.92 -25.56 7.61
N ALA A 58 -0.19 -24.95 8.06
CA ALA A 58 -0.90 -25.39 9.24
C ALA A 58 -1.51 -26.78 9.06
N GLU A 59 -1.67 -27.53 10.17
CA GLU A 59 -2.30 -28.86 10.16
C GLU A 59 -3.83 -28.83 9.97
N TYR A 60 -4.43 -27.64 9.99
CA TYR A 60 -5.85 -27.41 9.77
C TYR A 60 -6.09 -26.71 8.43
N ASP A 61 -7.26 -26.95 7.80
CA ASP A 61 -7.59 -26.42 6.48
C ASP A 61 -8.54 -25.20 6.52
N LYS A 62 -9.20 -24.98 7.65
CA LYS A 62 -10.14 -23.86 7.83
C LYS A 62 -9.57 -22.78 8.73
N PRO A 63 -9.92 -21.51 8.51
CA PRO A 63 -9.49 -20.41 9.36
C PRO A 63 -9.85 -20.67 10.83
N THR A 64 -8.84 -20.71 11.70
CA THR A 64 -8.99 -21.05 13.11
C THR A 64 -8.67 -19.88 14.02
N THR A 65 -7.64 -19.10 13.69
CA THR A 65 -7.28 -17.92 14.47
C THR A 65 -8.23 -16.76 14.19
N LYS A 66 -8.36 -15.84 15.15
CA LYS A 66 -9.16 -14.61 14.96
C LYS A 66 -8.72 -13.79 13.75
N PHE A 67 -7.41 -13.78 13.47
CA PHE A 67 -6.87 -13.05 12.33
C PHE A 67 -7.30 -13.69 11.01
N GLU A 68 -7.17 -15.00 10.87
CA GLU A 68 -7.58 -15.75 9.68
C GLU A 68 -9.08 -15.60 9.41
N GLN A 69 -9.90 -15.74 10.46
CA GLN A 69 -11.35 -15.56 10.36
C GLN A 69 -11.68 -14.14 9.88
N ALA A 70 -11.10 -13.10 10.52
CA ALA A 70 -11.33 -11.72 10.13
C ALA A 70 -10.85 -11.42 8.69
N PHE A 71 -9.76 -12.04 8.26
CA PHE A 71 -9.28 -11.91 6.88
C PHE A 71 -10.30 -12.44 5.89
N PHE A 72 -10.81 -13.64 6.07
CA PHE A 72 -11.77 -14.25 5.14
C PHE A 72 -13.16 -13.60 5.24
N ASP A 73 -13.62 -13.21 6.42
CA ASP A 73 -14.89 -12.47 6.60
C ASP A 73 -14.86 -11.12 5.88
N GLY A 74 -13.71 -10.46 5.90
CA GLY A 74 -13.50 -9.15 5.29
C GLY A 74 -12.98 -9.19 3.84
N ILE A 75 -12.73 -10.36 3.25
CA ILE A 75 -11.96 -10.51 2.00
C ILE A 75 -12.49 -9.65 0.84
N ARG A 76 -13.80 -9.50 0.71
CA ARG A 76 -14.46 -8.70 -0.34
C ARG A 76 -14.21 -7.18 -0.21
N ASN A 77 -13.80 -6.74 0.97
CA ASN A 77 -13.58 -5.31 1.26
C ASN A 77 -12.15 -4.87 0.89
N PHE A 78 -11.23 -5.80 0.68
CA PHE A 78 -9.86 -5.45 0.31
C PHE A 78 -9.77 -4.86 -1.10
N ALA A 79 -8.92 -3.87 -1.26
CA ALA A 79 -8.70 -3.19 -2.53
C ALA A 79 -8.16 -4.13 -3.63
N PHE A 80 -7.47 -5.20 -3.24
CA PHE A 80 -6.90 -6.21 -4.13
C PHE A 80 -7.84 -7.40 -4.40
N TYR A 81 -9.11 -7.37 -3.95
CA TYR A 81 -10.02 -8.51 -4.06
C TYR A 81 -10.18 -9.02 -5.50
N ASP A 82 -10.40 -8.13 -6.45
CA ASP A 82 -10.63 -8.50 -7.84
C ASP A 82 -9.36 -9.11 -8.48
N ASP A 83 -8.18 -8.53 -8.20
CA ASP A 83 -6.92 -9.09 -8.65
C ASP A 83 -6.65 -10.46 -8.03
N LEU A 84 -6.96 -10.62 -6.73
CA LEU A 84 -6.84 -11.90 -6.05
C LEU A 84 -7.78 -12.94 -6.62
N ASN A 85 -9.00 -12.55 -6.95
CA ASN A 85 -9.98 -13.44 -7.58
C ASN A 85 -9.48 -13.98 -8.93
N VAL A 86 -8.90 -13.09 -9.76
CA VAL A 86 -8.26 -13.49 -11.04
C VAL A 86 -7.04 -14.38 -10.78
N ALA A 87 -6.23 -14.08 -9.76
CA ALA A 87 -5.09 -14.91 -9.39
C ALA A 87 -5.52 -16.31 -8.95
N CYS A 88 -6.59 -16.44 -8.17
CA CYS A 88 -7.17 -17.71 -7.77
C CYS A 88 -7.64 -18.54 -8.97
N GLN A 89 -8.34 -17.93 -9.93
CA GLN A 89 -8.76 -18.61 -11.17
C GLN A 89 -7.56 -19.15 -11.95
N ARG A 90 -6.47 -18.37 -12.04
CA ARG A 90 -5.25 -18.74 -12.75
C ARG A 90 -4.47 -19.85 -12.03
N THR A 91 -4.34 -19.80 -10.71
CA THR A 91 -3.47 -20.70 -9.93
C THR A 91 -4.19 -21.94 -9.40
N ALA A 92 -5.50 -21.85 -9.14
CA ALA A 92 -6.30 -22.92 -8.54
C ALA A 92 -7.52 -23.32 -9.40
N GLY A 93 -7.71 -22.70 -10.57
CA GLY A 93 -8.78 -23.04 -11.51
C GLY A 93 -10.19 -22.59 -11.09
N LYS A 94 -10.33 -21.87 -9.97
CA LYS A 94 -11.60 -21.39 -9.41
C LYS A 94 -11.46 -19.99 -8.85
N ASP A 95 -12.57 -19.27 -8.79
CA ASP A 95 -12.67 -17.99 -8.14
C ASP A 95 -12.69 -18.13 -6.60
N ILE A 96 -12.55 -17.01 -5.88
CA ILE A 96 -12.55 -17.02 -4.42
C ILE A 96 -13.81 -17.66 -3.85
N PRO A 97 -15.05 -17.27 -4.26
CA PRO A 97 -16.26 -17.94 -3.76
C PRO A 97 -16.24 -19.45 -3.94
N GLY A 98 -15.87 -19.94 -5.10
CA GLY A 98 -15.79 -21.38 -5.38
C GLY A 98 -14.76 -22.12 -4.53
N LEU A 99 -13.60 -21.51 -4.29
CA LEU A 99 -12.58 -22.07 -3.39
C LEU A 99 -13.06 -22.12 -1.93
N LEU A 100 -13.75 -21.05 -1.46
CA LEU A 100 -14.27 -21.03 -0.10
C LEU A 100 -15.40 -22.02 0.12
N GLU A 101 -16.27 -22.22 -0.87
CA GLU A 101 -17.34 -23.22 -0.82
C GLU A 101 -16.78 -24.64 -0.70
N GLU A 102 -15.67 -24.92 -1.37
CA GLU A 102 -14.95 -26.20 -1.25
C GLU A 102 -14.11 -26.33 0.02
N GLY A 103 -14.02 -25.26 0.83
CA GLY A 103 -13.15 -25.23 2.01
C GLY A 103 -11.66 -25.07 1.69
N ASN A 104 -11.31 -24.68 0.46
CA ASN A 104 -9.92 -24.55 0.01
C ASN A 104 -9.36 -23.13 0.30
N TYR A 105 -9.35 -22.76 1.57
CA TYR A 105 -8.85 -21.47 2.05
C TYR A 105 -7.35 -21.27 1.78
N LYS A 106 -6.57 -22.37 1.84
CA LYS A 106 -5.11 -22.33 1.62
C LYS A 106 -4.75 -21.89 0.21
N ALA A 107 -5.54 -22.29 -0.80
CA ALA A 107 -5.31 -21.87 -2.18
C ALA A 107 -5.50 -20.36 -2.35
N VAL A 108 -6.44 -19.74 -1.65
CA VAL A 108 -6.63 -18.29 -1.66
C VAL A 108 -5.43 -17.55 -1.06
N VAL A 109 -4.90 -18.05 0.06
CA VAL A 109 -3.71 -17.47 0.69
C VAL A 109 -2.47 -17.67 -0.17
N ALA A 110 -2.29 -18.83 -0.78
CA ALA A 110 -1.20 -19.07 -1.73
C ALA A 110 -1.27 -18.12 -2.94
N ALA A 111 -2.47 -17.93 -3.52
CA ALA A 111 -2.68 -16.98 -4.61
C ALA A 111 -2.39 -15.52 -4.22
N LEU A 112 -2.56 -15.14 -2.95
CA LEU A 112 -2.20 -13.82 -2.44
C LEU A 112 -0.69 -13.67 -2.27
N LEU A 113 -0.03 -14.64 -1.62
CA LEU A 113 1.33 -14.46 -1.11
C LEU A 113 2.42 -14.94 -2.06
N GLU A 114 2.17 -15.98 -2.86
CA GLU A 114 3.19 -16.63 -3.67
C GLU A 114 3.39 -15.96 -5.04
N THR A 115 4.58 -16.21 -5.63
CA THR A 115 4.98 -15.66 -6.92
C THR A 115 4.06 -16.06 -8.08
N ALA A 116 3.47 -17.25 -8.01
CA ALA A 116 2.49 -17.71 -9.00
C ALA A 116 1.18 -16.90 -8.96
N GLY A 117 0.87 -16.28 -7.82
CA GLY A 117 -0.30 -15.43 -7.61
C GLY A 117 0.01 -13.94 -7.70
N LEU A 118 -0.33 -13.17 -6.65
CA LEU A 118 -0.07 -11.73 -6.55
C LEU A 118 1.32 -11.39 -6.02
N ASN A 119 2.03 -12.36 -5.45
CA ASN A 119 3.36 -12.18 -4.87
C ASN A 119 3.43 -11.15 -3.72
N TYR A 120 2.34 -10.93 -3.01
CA TYR A 120 2.28 -9.93 -1.93
C TYR A 120 3.17 -10.29 -0.73
N GLY A 121 3.59 -11.55 -0.64
CA GLY A 121 4.55 -12.02 0.36
C GLY A 121 5.96 -11.47 0.18
N ALA A 122 6.37 -11.15 -1.06
CA ALA A 122 7.72 -10.70 -1.38
C ALA A 122 7.78 -9.23 -1.83
N LEU A 123 6.68 -8.65 -2.28
CA LEU A 123 6.67 -7.27 -2.78
C LEU A 123 6.76 -6.24 -1.65
N PRO A 124 7.37 -5.07 -1.91
CA PRO A 124 7.36 -3.95 -0.98
C PRO A 124 5.96 -3.33 -0.90
N LYS A 125 5.62 -2.75 0.26
CA LYS A 125 4.31 -2.12 0.50
C LYS A 125 3.90 -1.09 -0.56
N GLY A 126 4.87 -0.35 -1.09
CA GLY A 126 4.65 0.68 -2.10
C GLY A 126 3.99 0.17 -3.38
N LEU A 127 4.06 -1.14 -3.66
CA LEU A 127 3.53 -1.77 -4.88
C LEU A 127 2.24 -2.58 -4.65
N LEU A 128 1.70 -2.62 -3.43
CA LEU A 128 0.49 -3.38 -3.11
C LEU A 128 -0.74 -2.48 -3.16
N LYS A 129 -1.85 -2.98 -3.69
CA LYS A 129 -3.10 -2.23 -3.77
C LYS A 129 -3.83 -2.22 -2.42
N PHE A 130 -3.63 -1.18 -1.62
CA PHE A 130 -4.28 -1.02 -0.31
C PHE A 130 -5.40 0.01 -0.28
N HIS A 131 -5.44 0.91 -1.25
CA HIS A 131 -6.41 2.00 -1.31
C HIS A 131 -7.53 1.66 -2.29
N LYS A 132 -8.78 1.74 -1.82
CA LYS A 132 -9.97 1.45 -2.63
C LYS A 132 -10.75 2.73 -2.88
N TYR A 133 -10.94 3.04 -4.16
CA TYR A 133 -11.70 4.20 -4.63
C TYR A 133 -12.77 3.77 -5.63
N PRO A 134 -13.80 4.57 -5.88
CA PRO A 134 -14.80 4.29 -6.91
C PRO A 134 -14.19 4.08 -8.31
N GLU A 135 -13.10 4.80 -8.61
CA GLU A 135 -12.37 4.74 -9.89
C GLU A 135 -11.45 3.51 -10.00
N GLY A 136 -11.27 2.79 -8.92
CA GLY A 136 -10.41 1.60 -8.84
C GLY A 136 -9.37 1.65 -7.71
N PRO A 137 -8.71 0.52 -7.46
CA PRO A 137 -7.71 0.44 -6.39
C PRO A 137 -6.40 1.11 -6.80
N ARG A 138 -5.70 1.69 -5.81
CA ARG A 138 -4.37 2.29 -5.98
C ARG A 138 -3.34 1.68 -5.03
N THR A 139 -2.09 1.71 -5.46
CA THR A 139 -0.92 1.41 -4.64
C THR A 139 -0.50 2.62 -3.83
N PRO A 140 0.24 2.47 -2.72
CA PRO A 140 0.84 3.60 -2.01
C PRO A 140 1.75 4.48 -2.89
N LEU A 141 2.43 3.89 -3.89
CA LEU A 141 3.20 4.68 -4.85
C LEU A 141 2.31 5.66 -5.62
N GLU A 142 1.16 5.19 -6.14
CA GLU A 142 0.20 6.04 -6.85
C GLU A 142 -0.37 7.14 -5.94
N GLU A 143 -0.64 6.81 -4.66
CA GLU A 143 -1.05 7.80 -3.67
C GLU A 143 0.01 8.88 -3.47
N HIS A 144 1.28 8.50 -3.36
CA HIS A 144 2.36 9.47 -3.22
C HIS A 144 2.54 10.37 -4.44
N LEU A 145 2.27 9.88 -5.65
CA LEU A 145 2.24 10.70 -6.86
C LEU A 145 1.06 11.68 -6.83
N ALA A 146 -0.14 11.21 -6.49
CA ALA A 146 -1.33 12.06 -6.37
C ALA A 146 -1.14 13.14 -5.30
N GLU A 147 -0.66 12.78 -4.11
CA GLU A 147 -0.33 13.72 -3.04
C GLU A 147 0.74 14.74 -3.47
N GLY A 148 1.77 14.29 -4.20
CA GLY A 148 2.79 15.16 -4.75
C GLY A 148 2.19 16.23 -5.66
N ALA A 149 1.27 15.84 -6.54
CA ALA A 149 0.55 16.77 -7.42
C ALA A 149 -0.33 17.75 -6.64
N MET A 150 -0.94 17.30 -5.54
CA MET A 150 -1.85 18.13 -4.73
C MET A 150 -1.13 19.23 -3.96
N TYR A 151 0.03 18.95 -3.34
CA TYR A 151 0.65 19.90 -2.42
C TYR A 151 2.14 20.17 -2.62
N ALA A 152 2.85 19.40 -3.46
CA ALA A 152 4.30 19.54 -3.63
C ALA A 152 4.72 20.15 -4.99
N ALA A 153 3.78 20.70 -5.74
CA ALA A 153 4.10 21.48 -6.93
C ALA A 153 4.68 22.85 -6.53
N GLY A 154 5.87 23.16 -7.05
CA GLY A 154 6.48 24.49 -6.89
C GLY A 154 5.90 25.50 -7.88
N LYS A 155 6.45 26.75 -7.87
CA LYS A 155 6.07 27.86 -8.75
C LYS A 155 6.09 27.49 -10.25
N SER A 156 6.97 26.60 -10.66
CA SER A 156 7.06 26.12 -12.05
C SER A 156 5.98 25.11 -12.44
N GLY A 157 5.12 24.68 -11.50
CA GLY A 157 4.18 23.58 -11.69
C GLY A 157 4.83 22.18 -11.69
N LYS A 158 6.15 22.09 -11.54
CA LYS A 158 6.86 20.80 -11.48
C LYS A 158 6.71 20.17 -10.10
N VAL A 159 6.48 18.87 -10.11
CA VAL A 159 6.45 18.01 -8.92
C VAL A 159 7.67 17.10 -8.95
N ASN A 160 8.47 17.13 -7.90
CA ASN A 160 9.62 16.24 -7.73
C ASN A 160 9.31 15.26 -6.60
N VAL A 161 9.22 13.98 -6.93
CA VAL A 161 9.06 12.91 -5.94
C VAL A 161 10.31 12.03 -5.97
N HIS A 162 10.91 11.84 -4.82
CA HIS A 162 12.08 10.99 -4.65
C HIS A 162 11.71 9.75 -3.85
N PHE A 163 11.71 8.59 -4.50
CA PHE A 163 11.50 7.31 -3.84
C PHE A 163 12.84 6.64 -3.53
N THR A 164 13.05 6.21 -2.28
CA THR A 164 14.12 5.28 -1.95
C THR A 164 13.55 3.87 -1.96
N VAL A 165 14.16 3.00 -2.77
CA VAL A 165 13.71 1.62 -2.97
C VAL A 165 14.89 0.66 -2.85
N SER A 166 14.62 -0.61 -2.53
CA SER A 166 15.65 -1.64 -2.62
C SER A 166 16.02 -1.93 -4.08
N THR A 167 17.26 -2.32 -4.32
CA THR A 167 17.80 -2.55 -5.67
C THR A 167 16.97 -3.56 -6.46
N GLU A 168 16.55 -4.63 -5.81
CA GLU A 168 15.75 -5.71 -6.40
C GLU A 168 14.35 -5.28 -6.89
N HIS A 169 13.78 -4.22 -6.30
CA HIS A 169 12.44 -3.74 -6.66
C HIS A 169 12.46 -2.49 -7.55
N ARG A 170 13.64 -1.95 -7.84
CA ARG A 170 13.81 -0.70 -8.58
C ARG A 170 13.07 -0.69 -9.92
N GLU A 171 13.22 -1.75 -10.70
CA GLU A 171 12.60 -1.84 -12.03
C GLU A 171 11.07 -1.92 -11.95
N LEU A 172 10.52 -2.58 -10.92
CA LEU A 172 9.08 -2.63 -10.69
C LEU A 172 8.50 -1.24 -10.35
N PHE A 173 9.20 -0.49 -9.49
CA PHE A 173 8.81 0.90 -9.19
C PHE A 173 8.89 1.79 -10.42
N LYS A 174 9.97 1.70 -11.20
CA LYS A 174 10.15 2.47 -12.42
C LYS A 174 9.03 2.21 -13.41
N LYS A 175 8.72 0.94 -13.67
CA LYS A 175 7.64 0.54 -14.58
C LYS A 175 6.29 1.13 -14.13
N LEU A 176 5.95 1.02 -12.85
CA LEU A 176 4.70 1.55 -12.33
C LEU A 176 4.63 3.08 -12.43
N VAL A 177 5.74 3.80 -12.17
CA VAL A 177 5.80 5.25 -12.36
C VAL A 177 5.56 5.61 -13.82
N GLU A 178 6.24 4.95 -14.76
CA GLU A 178 6.08 5.19 -16.21
C GLU A 178 4.63 4.94 -16.66
N GLU A 179 3.99 3.86 -16.20
CA GLU A 179 2.58 3.54 -16.50
C GLU A 179 1.59 4.58 -15.97
N LYS A 180 1.91 5.28 -14.86
CA LYS A 180 1.00 6.19 -14.19
C LYS A 180 1.27 7.68 -14.48
N THR A 181 2.40 8.00 -15.06
CA THR A 181 2.79 9.39 -15.38
C THR A 181 2.99 9.66 -16.87
N GLY A 182 3.04 8.63 -17.71
CA GLY A 182 3.07 8.72 -19.19
C GLY A 182 1.71 8.86 -19.75
#